data_51fd1c43b0f09cbbbde1acca41174b87
#
_entry.id   51fd1c43b0f09cbbbde1acca41174b87
#
_cell.length_a   1.000
_cell.length_b   1.000
_cell.length_c   1.000
_cell.angle_alpha   90.00
_cell.angle_beta   90.00
_cell.angle_gamma   90.00
#
_symmetry.space_group_name_H-M   'P 1'
#
loop_
_entity.id
_entity.type
_entity.pdbx_description
1 polymer ?
#
loop_
_entity_poly.entity_id
_entity_poly.type
_entity_poly.pdbx_seq_one_letter_code
_entity_poly.pdbx_strand_id
1 'polypeptide(L)'
;FHVLGKRYIGIFLDPVLACNFRCKMCYFSDEQKRKSLRGTLKYEEIEAIAGSLFHRALKLQVGCGAEPTLHKDLVKIIALGKRYNVPYVSLTTNGNLLTKELLAAAVKNGLDELTLSAHGFTRETYEYLMTNGKFDLFCKLLANVTEIKKQYPQFKLRINYTINNNNIEELSRIWEVVGDELDILQLRPIQKIG
;
A
#
# COMPACT_ATOMS: atom_id res chain seq x y z
N PHE A 1 21.62 -13.12 -16.38
CA PHE A 1 21.36 -12.40 -15.12
C PHE A 1 21.55 -13.33 -13.91
N HIS A 2 20.99 -14.55 -13.91
CA HIS A 2 21.10 -15.49 -12.79
C HIS A 2 22.55 -15.87 -12.46
N VAL A 3 23.32 -16.25 -13.48
CA VAL A 3 24.74 -16.64 -13.35
C VAL A 3 25.61 -15.47 -12.85
N LEU A 4 25.23 -14.23 -13.15
CA LEU A 4 25.97 -13.03 -12.75
C LEU A 4 25.55 -12.48 -11.38
N GLY A 5 24.64 -13.16 -10.65
CA GLY A 5 24.14 -12.71 -9.36
C GLY A 5 23.34 -11.39 -9.41
N LYS A 6 22.94 -10.92 -10.61
CA LYS A 6 22.22 -9.67 -10.76
C LYS A 6 20.75 -9.80 -10.36
N ARG A 7 20.22 -8.77 -9.70
CA ARG A 7 18.81 -8.65 -9.39
C ARG A 7 18.02 -8.25 -10.63
N TYR A 8 16.84 -8.84 -10.85
CA TYR A 8 16.09 -8.62 -12.09
C TYR A 8 14.57 -8.82 -11.99
N ILE A 9 14.05 -9.15 -10.79
CA ILE A 9 12.60 -9.36 -10.60
C ILE A 9 12.00 -8.29 -9.69
N GLY A 10 10.72 -7.96 -9.92
CA GLY A 10 9.84 -7.31 -8.96
C GLY A 10 8.98 -8.35 -8.26
N ILE A 11 8.87 -8.27 -6.95
CA ILE A 11 8.01 -9.16 -6.16
C ILE A 11 6.82 -8.35 -5.67
N PHE A 12 5.61 -8.89 -5.91
CA PHE A 12 4.35 -8.39 -5.40
C PHE A 12 3.81 -9.44 -4.43
N LEU A 13 3.67 -9.07 -3.17
CA LEU A 13 3.31 -9.99 -2.10
C LEU A 13 2.03 -9.51 -1.40
N ASP A 14 0.97 -10.30 -1.47
CA ASP A 14 -0.22 -10.15 -0.64
C ASP A 14 -0.13 -11.16 0.53
N PRO A 15 0.27 -10.73 1.74
CA PRO A 15 0.44 -11.65 2.86
C PRO A 15 -0.89 -12.13 3.45
N VAL A 16 -1.98 -11.46 3.09
CA VAL A 16 -3.34 -11.79 3.51
C VAL A 16 -4.31 -11.52 2.38
N LEU A 17 -5.28 -12.41 2.16
CA LEU A 17 -6.35 -12.23 1.18
C LEU A 17 -7.63 -11.72 1.87
N ALA A 18 -7.56 -10.53 2.45
CA ALA A 18 -8.67 -9.84 3.10
C ALA A 18 -8.52 -8.32 2.95
N CYS A 19 -9.62 -7.61 3.06
CA CYS A 19 -9.63 -6.16 3.10
C CYS A 19 -10.72 -5.68 4.05
N ASN A 20 -10.45 -4.62 4.82
CA ASN A 20 -11.41 -3.94 5.68
C ASN A 20 -12.34 -3.00 4.91
N PHE A 21 -11.98 -2.61 3.66
CA PHE A 21 -12.81 -1.79 2.79
C PHE A 21 -13.67 -2.60 1.83
N ARG A 22 -14.66 -1.90 1.21
CA ARG A 22 -15.56 -2.41 0.16
C ARG A 22 -15.65 -1.39 -0.96
N CYS A 23 -14.47 -0.97 -1.48
CA CYS A 23 -14.40 0.04 -2.52
C CYS A 23 -15.26 -0.35 -3.73
N LYS A 24 -16.06 0.59 -4.24
CA LYS A 24 -17.02 0.32 -5.33
C LYS A 24 -16.41 -0.23 -6.60
N MET A 25 -15.14 0.10 -6.86
CA MET A 25 -14.40 -0.38 -8.03
C MET A 25 -13.60 -1.67 -7.79
N CYS A 26 -13.68 -2.25 -6.59
CA CYS A 26 -12.85 -3.38 -6.19
C CYS A 26 -13.68 -4.67 -6.07
N TYR A 27 -13.08 -5.80 -6.43
CA TYR A 27 -13.71 -7.11 -6.29
C TYR A 27 -14.06 -7.48 -4.83
N PHE A 28 -13.45 -6.84 -3.82
CA PHE A 28 -13.86 -7.00 -2.43
C PHE A 28 -15.22 -6.41 -2.09
N SER A 29 -15.84 -5.61 -2.99
CA SER A 29 -17.23 -5.18 -2.87
C SER A 29 -18.22 -6.31 -3.17
N ASP A 30 -17.83 -7.29 -4.01
CA ASP A 30 -18.61 -8.48 -4.32
C ASP A 30 -18.53 -9.49 -3.17
N GLU A 31 -19.68 -9.82 -2.59
CA GLU A 31 -19.77 -10.73 -1.44
C GLU A 31 -19.36 -12.17 -1.78
N GLN A 32 -19.71 -12.65 -2.97
CA GLN A 32 -19.39 -14.02 -3.39
C GLN A 32 -17.87 -14.15 -3.64
N LYS A 33 -17.29 -13.22 -4.38
CA LYS A 33 -15.84 -13.19 -4.60
C LYS A 33 -15.08 -13.06 -3.28
N ARG A 34 -15.51 -12.17 -2.38
CA ARG A 34 -14.89 -11.99 -1.07
C ARG A 34 -14.92 -13.26 -0.22
N LYS A 35 -16.02 -14.02 -0.25
CA LYS A 35 -16.14 -15.28 0.50
C LYS A 35 -15.19 -16.36 -0.05
N SER A 36 -14.86 -16.34 -1.33
CA SER A 36 -13.89 -17.26 -1.95
C SER A 36 -12.42 -16.85 -1.69
N LEU A 37 -12.15 -15.56 -1.46
CA LEU A 37 -10.83 -15.04 -1.19
C LEU A 37 -10.52 -15.14 0.31
N ARG A 38 -9.83 -16.21 0.69
CA ARG A 38 -9.42 -16.44 2.07
C ARG A 38 -8.01 -16.97 2.10
N GLY A 39 -7.24 -16.50 3.06
CA GLY A 39 -5.89 -16.98 3.30
C GLY A 39 -5.04 -15.92 3.98
N THR A 40 -4.17 -16.39 4.83
CA THR A 40 -3.12 -15.59 5.46
C THR A 40 -1.88 -16.45 5.46
N LEU A 41 -0.82 -15.98 4.85
CA LEU A 41 0.47 -16.64 4.91
C LEU A 41 1.03 -16.52 6.33
N LYS A 42 1.54 -17.60 6.87
CA LYS A 42 2.30 -17.55 8.12
C LYS A 42 3.64 -16.85 7.88
N TYR A 43 4.20 -16.24 8.92
CA TYR A 43 5.50 -15.57 8.78
C TYR A 43 6.59 -16.52 8.27
N GLU A 44 6.60 -17.77 8.73
CA GLU A 44 7.55 -18.79 8.32
C GLU A 44 7.45 -19.15 6.83
N GLU A 45 6.23 -19.13 6.28
CA GLU A 45 6.00 -19.34 4.83
C GLU A 45 6.55 -18.16 4.02
N ILE A 46 6.33 -16.93 4.50
CA ILE A 46 6.88 -15.72 3.87
C ILE A 46 8.41 -15.70 3.97
N GLU A 47 8.98 -16.13 5.09
CA GLU A 47 10.43 -16.23 5.27
C GLU A 47 11.06 -17.27 4.33
N ALA A 48 10.39 -18.40 4.10
CA ALA A 48 10.81 -19.39 3.11
C ALA A 48 10.78 -18.83 1.67
N ILE A 49 9.71 -18.09 1.31
CA ILE A 49 9.62 -17.38 0.02
C ILE A 49 10.75 -16.35 -0.10
N ALA A 50 11.02 -15.58 0.96
CA ALA A 50 12.08 -14.59 0.98
C ALA A 50 13.45 -15.21 0.76
N GLY A 51 13.75 -16.32 1.42
CA GLY A 51 14.99 -17.08 1.23
C GLY A 51 15.21 -17.53 -0.21
N SER A 52 14.12 -17.89 -0.89
CA SER A 52 14.20 -18.39 -2.28
C SER A 52 14.26 -17.27 -3.33
N LEU A 53 13.65 -16.11 -3.10
CA LEU A 53 13.38 -15.13 -4.16
C LEU A 53 13.95 -13.73 -3.90
N PHE A 54 13.99 -13.25 -2.64
CA PHE A 54 14.24 -11.84 -2.37
C PHE A 54 15.66 -11.40 -2.74
N HIS A 55 16.63 -12.31 -2.70
CA HIS A 55 18.01 -12.02 -3.13
C HIS A 55 18.11 -11.65 -4.63
N ARG A 56 17.05 -11.92 -5.42
CA ARG A 56 16.95 -11.56 -6.86
C ARG A 56 16.06 -10.37 -7.12
N ALA A 57 15.37 -9.86 -6.08
CA ALA A 57 14.42 -8.78 -6.24
C ALA A 57 15.09 -7.41 -6.34
N LEU A 58 14.65 -6.60 -7.30
CA LEU A 58 14.92 -5.16 -7.38
C LEU A 58 13.93 -4.38 -6.52
N LYS A 59 12.70 -4.89 -6.43
CA LYS A 59 11.62 -4.29 -5.66
C LYS A 59 10.80 -5.37 -4.97
N LEU A 60 10.45 -5.12 -3.71
CA LEU A 60 9.38 -5.81 -2.99
C LEU A 60 8.23 -4.83 -2.76
N GLN A 61 7.05 -5.15 -3.26
CA GLN A 61 5.82 -4.45 -2.94
C GLN A 61 4.95 -5.35 -2.07
N VAL A 62 4.68 -4.90 -0.84
CA VAL A 62 3.75 -5.56 0.08
C VAL A 62 2.38 -4.92 -0.08
N GLY A 63 1.37 -5.75 -0.37
CA GLY A 63 0.03 -5.29 -0.74
C GLY A 63 -0.09 -4.93 -2.21
N CYS A 64 -0.95 -5.65 -2.91
CA CYS A 64 -1.24 -5.45 -4.33
C CYS A 64 -2.74 -5.51 -4.59
N GLY A 65 -3.42 -6.51 -4.06
CA GLY A 65 -4.84 -6.77 -4.26
C GLY A 65 -5.65 -6.86 -2.97
N ALA A 66 -5.00 -6.83 -1.80
CA ALA A 66 -5.64 -6.94 -0.49
C ALA A 66 -5.13 -5.86 0.47
N GLU A 67 -5.53 -5.91 1.76
CA GLU A 67 -5.08 -4.93 2.75
C GLU A 67 -4.01 -5.53 3.67
N PRO A 68 -2.73 -5.23 3.43
CA PRO A 68 -1.61 -5.85 4.14
C PRO A 68 -1.52 -5.46 5.62
N THR A 69 -2.11 -4.33 6.04
CA THR A 69 -2.13 -3.93 7.46
C THR A 69 -2.96 -4.85 8.35
N LEU A 70 -3.74 -5.76 7.77
CA LEU A 70 -4.42 -6.84 8.48
C LEU A 70 -3.46 -7.97 8.91
N HIS A 71 -2.24 -8.02 8.37
CA HIS A 71 -1.26 -9.03 8.75
C HIS A 71 -0.48 -8.59 9.99
N LYS A 72 -0.53 -9.40 11.05
CA LYS A 72 0.09 -9.08 12.35
C LYS A 72 1.61 -8.86 12.30
N ASP A 73 2.30 -9.51 11.36
CA ASP A 73 3.75 -9.45 11.21
C ASP A 73 4.21 -8.51 10.10
N LEU A 74 3.38 -7.52 9.69
CA LEU A 74 3.66 -6.59 8.58
C LEU A 74 5.08 -5.99 8.66
N VAL A 75 5.47 -5.47 9.81
CA VAL A 75 6.79 -4.83 9.99
C VAL A 75 7.92 -5.84 9.79
N LYS A 76 7.76 -7.07 10.27
CA LYS A 76 8.76 -8.14 10.06
C LYS A 76 8.88 -8.51 8.58
N ILE A 77 7.74 -8.52 7.85
CA ILE A 77 7.72 -8.78 6.39
C ILE A 77 8.50 -7.70 5.64
N ILE A 78 8.29 -6.42 6.00
CA ILE A 78 9.05 -5.29 5.45
C ILE A 78 10.55 -5.46 5.74
N ALA A 79 10.91 -5.80 6.98
CA ALA A 79 12.29 -6.04 7.40
C ALA A 79 12.97 -7.17 6.61
N LEU A 80 12.22 -8.23 6.23
CA LEU A 80 12.77 -9.29 5.36
C LEU A 80 13.28 -8.74 4.03
N GLY A 81 12.61 -7.74 3.44
CA GLY A 81 13.10 -7.09 2.23
C GLY A 81 14.53 -6.57 2.41
N LYS A 82 14.80 -5.84 3.49
CA LYS A 82 16.14 -5.30 3.77
C LYS A 82 17.13 -6.37 4.23
N ARG A 83 16.69 -7.38 4.97
CA ARG A 83 17.52 -8.54 5.36
C ARG A 83 18.12 -9.26 4.14
N TYR A 84 17.35 -9.31 3.03
CA TYR A 84 17.82 -9.87 1.75
C TYR A 84 18.35 -8.80 0.78
N ASN A 85 18.63 -7.60 1.28
CA ASN A 85 19.16 -6.46 0.52
C ASN A 85 18.30 -6.09 -0.69
N VAL A 86 16.98 -6.19 -0.62
CA VAL A 86 16.10 -5.69 -1.67
C VAL A 86 16.24 -4.17 -1.72
N PRO A 87 16.64 -3.58 -2.87
CA PRO A 87 16.96 -2.15 -2.96
C PRO A 87 15.75 -1.26 -2.62
N TYR A 88 14.54 -1.71 -2.97
CA TYR A 88 13.33 -0.90 -2.83
C TYR A 88 12.18 -1.71 -2.25
N VAL A 89 11.69 -1.31 -1.08
CA VAL A 89 10.55 -1.94 -0.39
C VAL A 89 9.40 -0.94 -0.30
N SER A 90 8.24 -1.29 -0.82
CA SER A 90 7.04 -0.45 -0.80
C SER A 90 5.87 -1.16 -0.14
N LEU A 91 4.98 -0.38 0.49
CA LEU A 91 3.74 -0.83 1.09
C LEU A 91 2.57 -0.15 0.38
N THR A 92 1.63 -0.94 -0.18
CA THR A 92 0.38 -0.41 -0.73
C THR A 92 -0.76 -0.73 0.24
N THR A 93 -1.50 0.29 0.66
CA THR A 93 -2.57 0.17 1.67
C THR A 93 -3.66 1.21 1.46
N ASN A 94 -4.84 0.96 2.00
CA ASN A 94 -5.87 1.99 2.14
C ASN A 94 -5.59 2.96 3.31
N GLY A 95 -4.64 2.64 4.18
CA GLY A 95 -4.11 3.49 5.23
C GLY A 95 -4.94 3.60 6.50
N ASN A 96 -6.21 3.19 6.51
CA ASN A 96 -7.08 3.45 7.67
C ASN A 96 -6.73 2.65 8.94
N LEU A 97 -5.96 1.58 8.81
CA LEU A 97 -5.45 0.80 9.95
C LEU A 97 -3.98 1.12 10.27
N LEU A 98 -3.35 2.00 9.48
CA LEU A 98 -1.94 2.33 9.64
C LEU A 98 -1.76 3.45 10.67
N THR A 99 -1.48 3.07 11.92
CA THR A 99 -1.19 4.04 12.99
C THR A 99 0.18 4.70 12.78
N LYS A 100 0.43 5.81 13.49
CA LYS A 100 1.72 6.50 13.46
C LYS A 100 2.86 5.57 13.90
N GLU A 101 2.64 4.81 14.97
CA GLU A 101 3.62 3.87 15.53
C GLU A 101 3.93 2.75 14.55
N LEU A 102 2.91 2.20 13.88
CA LEU A 102 3.06 1.15 12.88
C LEU A 102 3.82 1.66 11.65
N LEU A 103 3.48 2.86 11.16
CA LEU A 103 4.19 3.49 10.05
C LEU A 103 5.64 3.81 10.40
N ALA A 104 5.89 4.40 11.59
CA ALA A 104 7.24 4.70 12.05
C ALA A 104 8.08 3.43 12.18
N ALA A 105 7.50 2.35 12.74
CA ALA A 105 8.16 1.06 12.82
C ALA A 105 8.47 0.49 11.42
N ALA A 106 7.55 0.60 10.46
CA ALA A 106 7.76 0.15 9.08
C ALA A 106 8.92 0.91 8.40
N VAL A 107 8.95 2.25 8.51
CA VAL A 107 10.00 3.09 7.93
C VAL A 107 11.35 2.80 8.59
N LYS A 108 11.40 2.69 9.92
CA LYS A 108 12.62 2.32 10.66
C LYS A 108 13.18 0.96 10.24
N ASN A 109 12.30 0.02 9.84
CA ASN A 109 12.67 -1.32 9.37
C ASN A 109 12.84 -1.40 7.84
N GLY A 110 12.90 -0.25 7.16
CA GLY A 110 13.33 -0.16 5.78
C GLY A 110 12.22 -0.07 4.74
N LEU A 111 11.05 0.45 5.10
CA LEU A 111 10.05 0.86 4.12
C LEU A 111 10.54 2.11 3.39
N ASP A 112 10.71 2.03 2.07
CA ASP A 112 11.17 3.14 1.24
C ASP A 112 10.01 3.98 0.69
N GLU A 113 8.84 3.36 0.44
CA GLU A 113 7.67 4.03 -0.13
C GLU A 113 6.38 3.55 0.52
N LEU A 114 5.56 4.50 0.95
CA LEU A 114 4.15 4.27 1.26
C LEU A 114 3.31 4.65 0.04
N THR A 115 2.58 3.68 -0.50
CA THR A 115 1.58 3.90 -1.54
C THR A 115 0.20 3.88 -0.90
N LEU A 116 -0.46 5.03 -0.85
CA LEU A 116 -1.84 5.14 -0.36
C LEU A 116 -2.83 5.07 -1.51
N SER A 117 -3.81 4.19 -1.39
CA SER A 117 -4.97 4.20 -2.26
C SER A 117 -5.94 5.28 -1.78
N ALA A 118 -6.19 6.31 -2.60
CA ALA A 118 -7.17 7.35 -2.31
C ALA A 118 -7.94 7.66 -3.60
N HIS A 119 -9.27 7.61 -3.54
CA HIS A 119 -10.12 7.77 -4.72
C HIS A 119 -11.12 8.92 -4.57
N GLY A 120 -10.83 9.87 -3.69
CA GLY A 120 -11.56 11.11 -3.44
C GLY A 120 -10.75 11.99 -2.50
N PHE A 121 -10.87 13.31 -2.64
CA PHE A 121 -10.21 14.31 -1.81
C PHE A 121 -11.21 15.19 -1.05
N THR A 122 -12.50 14.80 -1.06
CA THR A 122 -13.52 15.24 -0.12
C THR A 122 -13.98 14.05 0.72
N ARG A 123 -14.53 14.32 1.91
CA ARG A 123 -15.11 13.26 2.75
C ARG A 123 -16.18 12.49 2.00
N GLU A 124 -17.04 13.21 1.29
CA GLU A 124 -18.17 12.63 0.57
C GLU A 124 -17.69 11.65 -0.50
N THR A 125 -16.81 12.07 -1.40
CA THR A 125 -16.32 11.24 -2.49
C THR A 125 -15.43 10.10 -1.98
N TYR A 126 -14.56 10.38 -1.00
CA TYR A 126 -13.69 9.36 -0.41
C TYR A 126 -14.51 8.22 0.22
N GLU A 127 -15.43 8.56 1.14
CA GLU A 127 -16.21 7.55 1.86
C GLU A 127 -17.26 6.86 0.96
N TYR A 128 -17.74 7.56 -0.09
CA TYR A 128 -18.62 6.99 -1.10
C TYR A 128 -17.91 5.91 -1.96
N LEU A 129 -16.73 6.22 -2.47
CA LEU A 129 -15.99 5.31 -3.36
C LEU A 129 -15.23 4.23 -2.59
N MET A 130 -14.70 4.58 -1.42
CA MET A 130 -13.94 3.68 -0.55
C MET A 130 -14.81 3.26 0.65
N THR A 131 -15.91 2.55 0.37
CA THR A 131 -16.88 2.11 1.38
C THR A 131 -16.20 1.46 2.58
N ASN A 132 -16.59 1.83 3.79
CA ASN A 132 -15.98 1.57 5.10
C ASN A 132 -14.69 2.38 5.37
N GLY A 133 -14.20 3.17 4.43
CA GLY A 133 -13.13 4.13 4.66
C GLY A 133 -13.60 5.29 5.54
N LYS A 134 -12.64 5.89 6.27
CA LYS A 134 -12.84 7.08 7.08
C LYS A 134 -11.88 8.16 6.63
N PHE A 135 -12.41 9.25 6.08
CA PHE A 135 -11.62 10.34 5.55
C PHE A 135 -10.75 11.01 6.63
N ASP A 136 -11.25 11.10 7.88
CA ASP A 136 -10.47 11.66 8.98
C ASP A 136 -9.22 10.83 9.30
N LEU A 137 -9.31 9.50 9.18
CA LEU A 137 -8.15 8.61 9.39
C LEU A 137 -7.14 8.78 8.26
N PHE A 138 -7.61 8.99 7.03
CA PHE A 138 -6.74 9.31 5.89
C PHE A 138 -6.00 10.62 6.12
N CYS A 139 -6.69 11.71 6.49
CA CYS A 139 -6.07 13.01 6.79
C CYS A 139 -5.08 12.91 7.97
N LYS A 140 -5.45 12.18 9.03
CA LYS A 140 -4.56 11.93 10.17
C LYS A 140 -3.29 11.19 9.74
N LEU A 141 -3.41 10.21 8.85
CA LEU A 141 -2.27 9.48 8.33
C LEU A 141 -1.34 10.39 7.51
N LEU A 142 -1.89 11.29 6.68
CA LEU A 142 -1.08 12.27 5.95
C LEU A 142 -0.27 13.15 6.90
N ALA A 143 -0.87 13.65 7.97
CA ALA A 143 -0.15 14.40 9.00
C ALA A 143 0.99 13.57 9.65
N ASN A 144 0.75 12.28 9.91
CA ASN A 144 1.79 11.37 10.41
C ASN A 144 2.93 11.18 9.39
N VAL A 145 2.60 11.08 8.09
CA VAL A 145 3.60 10.99 7.01
C VAL A 145 4.51 12.21 7.01
N THR A 146 3.93 13.42 7.11
CA THR A 146 4.71 14.67 7.20
C THR A 146 5.71 14.64 8.36
N GLU A 147 5.27 14.21 9.54
CA GLU A 147 6.17 14.12 10.70
C GLU A 147 7.27 13.08 10.50
N ILE A 148 6.97 11.94 9.89
CA ILE A 148 7.93 10.88 9.62
C ILE A 148 8.94 11.32 8.56
N LYS A 149 8.51 12.00 7.49
CA LYS A 149 9.40 12.51 6.44
C LYS A 149 10.43 13.51 6.98
N LYS A 150 10.11 14.28 8.03
CA LYS A 150 11.09 15.15 8.71
C LYS A 150 12.27 14.38 9.29
N GLN A 151 12.04 13.15 9.76
CA GLN A 151 13.07 12.26 10.33
C GLN A 151 13.72 11.36 9.27
N TYR A 152 12.98 11.05 8.20
CA TYR A 152 13.37 10.16 7.12
C TYR A 152 13.12 10.83 5.76
N PRO A 153 13.91 11.83 5.35
CA PRO A 153 13.66 12.61 4.12
C PRO A 153 13.64 11.78 2.82
N GLN A 154 14.28 10.61 2.83
CA GLN A 154 14.30 9.69 1.68
C GLN A 154 13.01 8.87 1.55
N PHE A 155 12.17 8.80 2.60
CA PHE A 155 10.91 8.08 2.59
C PHE A 155 9.91 8.76 1.65
N LYS A 156 9.24 7.98 0.79
CA LYS A 156 8.37 8.49 -0.26
C LYS A 156 6.91 8.21 0.00
N LEU A 157 6.08 9.19 -0.35
CA LEU A 157 4.62 9.06 -0.41
C LEU A 157 4.17 9.00 -1.87
N ARG A 158 3.46 7.93 -2.21
CA ARG A 158 2.73 7.80 -3.47
C ARG A 158 1.24 7.77 -3.20
N ILE A 159 0.46 8.46 -4.03
CA ILE A 159 -0.99 8.30 -4.09
C ILE A 159 -1.36 7.53 -5.35
N ASN A 160 -2.09 6.43 -5.18
CA ASN A 160 -2.77 5.73 -6.26
C ASN A 160 -4.21 6.21 -6.33
N TYR A 161 -4.57 6.85 -7.44
CA TYR A 161 -5.90 7.40 -7.67
C TYR A 161 -6.54 6.72 -8.88
N THR A 162 -7.66 6.03 -8.65
CA THR A 162 -8.44 5.42 -9.72
C THR A 162 -9.49 6.40 -10.20
N ILE A 163 -9.30 6.93 -11.41
CA ILE A 163 -10.16 7.95 -12.01
C ILE A 163 -11.45 7.33 -12.51
N ASN A 164 -12.55 7.99 -12.19
CA ASN A 164 -13.89 7.72 -12.73
C ASN A 164 -14.72 8.99 -12.75
N ASN A 165 -15.95 8.93 -13.29
CA ASN A 165 -16.81 10.09 -13.45
C ASN A 165 -17.21 10.78 -12.12
N ASN A 166 -17.11 10.09 -10.98
CA ASN A 166 -17.49 10.65 -9.69
C ASN A 166 -16.35 11.41 -9.01
N ASN A 167 -15.12 11.33 -9.51
CA ASN A 167 -13.96 11.87 -8.81
C ASN A 167 -12.96 12.65 -9.69
N ILE A 168 -13.16 12.69 -11.00
CA ILE A 168 -12.21 13.33 -11.92
C ILE A 168 -12.06 14.83 -11.62
N GLU A 169 -13.13 15.50 -11.24
CA GLU A 169 -13.15 16.94 -10.92
C GLU A 169 -12.40 17.26 -9.62
N GLU A 170 -12.23 16.28 -8.75
CA GLU A 170 -11.50 16.46 -7.48
C GLU A 170 -9.98 16.37 -7.61
N LEU A 171 -9.44 16.02 -8.79
CA LEU A 171 -7.98 15.86 -8.95
C LEU A 171 -7.19 17.13 -8.60
N SER A 172 -7.74 18.31 -8.88
CA SER A 172 -7.10 19.59 -8.51
C SER A 172 -6.94 19.77 -7.00
N ARG A 173 -7.80 19.12 -6.20
CA ARG A 173 -7.80 19.24 -4.73
C ARG A 173 -6.71 18.41 -4.05
N ILE A 174 -5.98 17.59 -4.81
CA ILE A 174 -4.90 16.76 -4.23
C ILE A 174 -3.87 17.60 -3.47
N TRP A 175 -3.54 18.77 -4.01
CA TRP A 175 -2.57 19.67 -3.40
C TRP A 175 -3.07 20.32 -2.11
N GLU A 176 -4.39 20.53 -2.00
CA GLU A 176 -5.02 21.05 -0.79
C GLU A 176 -5.00 20.02 0.34
N VAL A 177 -5.16 18.72 0.00
CA VAL A 177 -5.31 17.63 0.98
C VAL A 177 -3.99 16.95 1.30
N VAL A 178 -3.16 16.67 0.30
CA VAL A 178 -1.90 15.93 0.46
C VAL A 178 -0.70 16.87 0.64
N GLY A 179 -0.77 18.06 0.03
CA GLY A 179 0.30 19.06 0.11
C GLY A 179 1.59 18.65 -0.58
N ASP A 180 2.68 19.26 -0.15
CA ASP A 180 4.04 19.09 -0.71
C ASP A 180 4.70 17.76 -0.35
N GLU A 181 4.04 16.94 0.49
CA GLU A 181 4.56 15.63 0.88
C GLU A 181 4.44 14.56 -0.23
N LEU A 182 3.67 14.87 -1.27
CA LEU A 182 3.44 13.97 -2.39
C LEU A 182 4.67 13.86 -3.29
N ASP A 183 5.30 12.69 -3.32
CA ASP A 183 6.41 12.42 -4.25
C ASP A 183 5.92 11.87 -5.59
N ILE A 184 4.87 11.04 -5.58
CA ILE A 184 4.38 10.35 -6.79
C ILE A 184 2.86 10.33 -6.79
N LEU A 185 2.25 10.82 -7.87
CA LEU A 185 0.84 10.63 -8.17
C LEU A 185 0.71 9.62 -9.30
N GLN A 186 0.04 8.50 -9.03
CA GLN A 186 -0.28 7.50 -10.03
C GLN A 186 -1.77 7.54 -10.36
N LEU A 187 -2.09 7.98 -11.56
CA LEU A 187 -3.45 8.01 -12.09
C LEU A 187 -3.74 6.70 -12.85
N ARG A 188 -4.85 6.07 -12.55
CA ARG A 188 -5.30 4.83 -13.22
C ARG A 188 -6.74 5.00 -13.68
N PRO A 189 -7.06 4.69 -14.93
CA PRO A 189 -8.47 4.63 -15.35
C PRO A 189 -9.14 3.45 -14.63
N ILE A 190 -10.45 3.61 -14.35
CA ILE A 190 -11.25 2.49 -13.83
C ILE A 190 -11.30 1.39 -14.91
N GLN A 191 -11.01 0.17 -14.49
CA GLN A 191 -11.17 -1.01 -15.36
C GLN A 191 -12.28 -1.88 -14.76
N LYS A 192 -13.17 -2.39 -15.61
CA LYS A 192 -14.05 -3.49 -15.20
C LYS A 192 -13.17 -4.71 -14.97
N ILE A 193 -12.92 -5.02 -13.71
CA ILE A 193 -12.31 -6.28 -13.34
C ILE A 193 -13.47 -7.27 -13.21
N GLY A 194 -13.62 -8.03 -14.29
CA GLY A 194 -14.51 -9.14 -14.59
C GLY A 194 -15.70 -9.43 -13.73
#